data_7582d45a920af8549f34ceab0d672a16
#
_entry.id   7582d45a920af8549f34ceab0d672a16
#
_cell.length_a   1.000
_cell.length_b   1.000
_cell.length_c   1.000
_cell.angle_alpha   90.00
_cell.angle_beta   90.00
_cell.angle_gamma   90.00
#
_symmetry.space_group_name_H-M   'P 1'
#
loop_
_entity.id
_entity.type
_entity.pdbx_description
1 polymer ?
#
loop_
_entity_poly.entity_id
_entity_poly.type
_entity_poly.pdbx_seq_one_letter_code
_entity_poly.pdbx_strand_id
1 'polypeptide(L)'
;MDRKRIRAKIREMAASPKAVRFDEIENLLDTHIRPLFADYSHHGNPHHAFTVGGQTFNIAKPHAGRVKKPYIMKFLDAMEMVGLYDPKSD
;
A
#
# COMPACT_ATOMS: atom_id res chain seq x y z
N MET A 1 -8.63 2.07 12.10
CA MET A 1 -7.29 2.72 12.23
C MET A 1 -7.43 4.15 11.72
N ASP A 2 -6.93 5.14 12.46
CA ASP A 2 -6.98 6.53 12.01
C ASP A 2 -5.82 6.83 11.04
N ARG A 3 -5.85 8.03 10.43
CA ARG A 3 -4.83 8.42 9.45
C ARG A 3 -3.42 8.38 10.03
N LYS A 4 -3.26 8.78 11.28
CA LYS A 4 -1.96 8.80 11.95
C LYS A 4 -1.36 7.39 12.03
N ARG A 5 -2.18 6.41 12.39
CA ARG A 5 -1.74 5.01 12.48
C ARG A 5 -1.47 4.41 11.10
N ILE A 6 -2.29 4.76 10.11
CA ILE A 6 -2.06 4.34 8.72
C ILE A 6 -0.70 4.87 8.25
N ARG A 7 -0.42 6.15 8.48
CA ARG A 7 0.86 6.75 8.10
C ARG A 7 2.03 6.09 8.82
N ALA A 8 1.87 5.78 10.10
CA ALA A 8 2.91 5.08 10.86
C ALA A 8 3.19 3.69 10.28
N LYS A 9 2.15 2.97 9.91
CA LYS A 9 2.29 1.64 9.29
C LYS A 9 3.01 1.72 7.95
N ILE A 10 2.67 2.72 7.14
CA ILE A 10 3.33 2.94 5.85
C ILE A 10 4.82 3.27 6.06
N ARG A 11 5.16 4.07 7.06
CA ARG A 11 6.56 4.37 7.40
C ARG A 11 7.32 3.10 7.77
N GLU A 12 6.70 2.19 8.53
CA GLU A 12 7.33 0.91 8.84
C GLU A 12 7.63 0.11 7.57
N MET A 13 6.67 0.07 6.65
CA MET A 13 6.86 -0.63 5.37
C MET A 13 7.97 0.01 4.54
N ALA A 14 8.05 1.34 4.55
CA ALA A 14 9.10 2.07 3.83
C ALA A 14 10.48 1.80 4.42
N ALA A 15 10.57 1.65 5.74
CA ALA A 15 11.84 1.39 6.42
C ALA A 15 12.37 -0.02 6.16
N SER A 16 11.47 -0.98 5.89
CA SER A 16 11.86 -2.36 5.64
C SER A 16 11.05 -2.95 4.47
N PRO A 17 11.24 -2.42 3.25
CA PRO A 17 10.39 -2.80 2.12
C PRO A 17 10.51 -4.28 1.74
N LYS A 18 11.63 -4.92 2.05
CA LYS A 18 11.82 -6.35 1.77
C LYS A 18 11.13 -7.26 2.77
N ALA A 19 10.63 -6.70 3.88
CA ALA A 19 9.96 -7.47 4.93
C ALA A 19 8.44 -7.43 4.82
N VAL A 20 7.88 -6.69 3.86
CA VAL A 20 6.43 -6.51 3.74
C VAL A 20 5.78 -7.76 3.16
N ARG A 21 4.78 -8.27 3.86
CA ARG A 21 3.98 -9.41 3.40
C ARG A 21 2.76 -8.93 2.65
N PHE A 22 2.31 -9.74 1.69
CA PHE A 22 1.15 -9.37 0.87
C PHE A 22 -0.11 -9.14 1.72
N ASP A 23 -0.37 -10.03 2.69
CA ASP A 23 -1.55 -9.92 3.54
C ASP A 23 -1.54 -8.65 4.40
N GLU A 24 -0.36 -8.17 4.81
CA GLU A 24 -0.26 -6.92 5.56
C GLU A 24 -0.70 -5.72 4.71
N ILE A 25 -0.17 -5.63 3.49
CA ILE A 25 -0.46 -4.49 2.61
C ILE A 25 -1.90 -4.56 2.09
N GLU A 26 -2.39 -5.77 1.79
CA GLU A 26 -3.78 -5.97 1.36
C GLU A 26 -4.74 -5.55 2.47
N ASN A 27 -4.50 -5.97 3.71
CA ASN A 27 -5.33 -5.61 4.84
C ASN A 27 -5.30 -4.10 5.09
N LEU A 28 -4.13 -3.48 5.01
CA LEU A 28 -4.01 -2.04 5.18
C LEU A 28 -4.86 -1.30 4.15
N LEU A 29 -4.76 -1.72 2.90
CA LEU A 29 -5.51 -1.10 1.80
C LEU A 29 -7.02 -1.38 1.91
N ASP A 30 -7.41 -2.66 1.95
CA ASP A 30 -8.83 -3.05 1.87
C ASP A 30 -9.63 -2.69 3.10
N THR A 31 -9.00 -2.66 4.27
CA THR A 31 -9.71 -2.43 5.53
C THR A 31 -9.58 -1.00 6.03
N HIS A 32 -8.37 -0.44 5.96
CA HIS A 32 -8.08 0.83 6.62
C HIS A 32 -7.99 2.03 5.68
N ILE A 33 -7.44 1.85 4.47
CA ILE A 33 -7.34 2.93 3.50
C ILE A 33 -8.64 3.08 2.70
N ARG A 34 -9.28 1.98 2.37
CA ARG A 34 -10.53 1.98 1.61
C ARG A 34 -11.58 3.00 2.08
N PRO A 35 -11.87 3.13 3.40
CA PRO A 35 -12.88 4.09 3.84
C PRO A 35 -12.53 5.54 3.60
N LEU A 36 -11.26 5.85 3.31
CA LEU A 36 -10.79 7.22 3.13
C LEU A 36 -10.95 7.74 1.70
N PHE A 37 -11.21 6.84 0.73
CA PHE A 37 -11.25 7.20 -0.68
C PHE A 37 -12.46 6.61 -1.38
N ALA A 38 -13.32 7.47 -1.92
CA ALA A 38 -14.55 7.05 -2.58
C ALA A 38 -14.29 6.23 -3.85
N ASP A 39 -13.13 6.46 -4.50
CA ASP A 39 -12.77 5.76 -5.74
C ASP A 39 -12.00 4.45 -5.50
N TYR A 40 -11.86 4.01 -4.25
CA TYR A 40 -11.08 2.82 -3.94
C TYR A 40 -11.58 1.60 -4.72
N SER A 41 -10.65 0.87 -5.30
CA SER A 41 -10.96 -0.41 -5.94
C SER A 41 -9.77 -1.36 -5.80
N HIS A 42 -10.08 -2.64 -5.81
CA HIS A 42 -9.09 -3.71 -5.73
C HIS A 42 -9.56 -4.84 -6.67
N HIS A 43 -8.80 -5.11 -7.71
CA HIS A 43 -9.14 -6.12 -8.71
C HIS A 43 -7.98 -7.05 -9.00
N GLY A 44 -8.32 -8.25 -9.43
CA GLY A 44 -7.34 -9.16 -10.00
C GLY A 44 -6.81 -10.21 -9.05
N ASN A 45 -6.17 -11.22 -9.62
CA ASN A 45 -5.52 -12.33 -8.94
C ASN A 45 -4.77 -13.13 -10.01
N PRO A 46 -3.46 -13.39 -9.93
CA PRO A 46 -2.53 -13.02 -8.85
C PRO A 46 -1.97 -11.60 -8.92
N HIS A 47 -2.20 -10.88 -10.03
CA HIS A 47 -1.76 -9.50 -10.19
C HIS A 47 -2.88 -8.58 -9.73
N HIS A 48 -2.76 -8.07 -8.51
CA HIS A 48 -3.77 -7.23 -7.90
C HIS A 48 -3.59 -5.78 -8.31
N ALA A 49 -4.65 -5.15 -8.84
CA ALA A 49 -4.65 -3.74 -9.20
C ALA A 49 -5.46 -2.96 -8.17
N PHE A 50 -4.85 -1.92 -7.62
CA PHE A 50 -5.49 -1.06 -6.62
C PHE A 50 -5.64 0.34 -7.18
N THR A 51 -6.78 0.98 -6.89
CA THR A 51 -6.98 2.41 -7.18
C THR A 51 -7.28 3.10 -5.86
N VAL A 52 -6.54 4.18 -5.59
CA VAL A 52 -6.65 4.94 -4.35
C VAL A 52 -6.44 6.42 -4.69
N GLY A 53 -7.48 7.24 -4.50
CA GLY A 53 -7.36 8.68 -4.70
C GLY A 53 -6.81 9.07 -6.07
N GLY A 54 -7.28 8.42 -7.13
CA GLY A 54 -6.83 8.69 -8.49
C GLY A 54 -5.53 8.00 -8.90
N GLN A 55 -4.88 7.29 -7.97
CA GLN A 55 -3.62 6.58 -8.25
C GLN A 55 -3.91 5.10 -8.44
N THR A 56 -3.37 4.51 -9.51
CA THR A 56 -3.50 3.08 -9.77
C THR A 56 -2.13 2.43 -9.73
N PHE A 57 -2.02 1.32 -9.03
CA PHE A 57 -0.77 0.57 -8.92
C PHE A 57 -1.06 -0.92 -8.80
N ASN A 58 -0.07 -1.74 -9.16
CA ASN A 58 -0.20 -3.19 -9.14
C ASN A 58 0.70 -3.81 -8.09
N ILE A 59 0.20 -4.87 -7.44
CA ILE A 59 0.99 -5.67 -6.53
C ILE A 59 0.76 -7.12 -6.89
N ALA A 60 1.81 -7.80 -7.37
CA ALA A 60 1.71 -9.22 -7.65
C ALA A 60 1.77 -10.00 -6.34
N LYS A 61 0.79 -10.87 -6.14
CA LYS A 61 0.77 -11.73 -4.95
C LYS A 61 1.86 -12.79 -5.09
N PRO A 62 2.82 -12.87 -4.16
CA PRO A 62 3.88 -13.87 -4.22
C PRO A 62 3.33 -15.25 -3.90
N HIS A 63 4.01 -16.29 -4.39
CA HIS A 63 3.65 -17.68 -4.06
C HIS A 63 3.82 -17.94 -2.57
N ALA A 64 4.83 -17.35 -1.97
CA ALA A 64 5.07 -17.44 -0.53
C ALA A 64 5.87 -16.23 -0.08
N GLY A 65 5.60 -15.77 1.14
CA GLY A 65 6.42 -14.76 1.79
C GLY A 65 6.11 -13.33 1.39
N ARG A 66 7.13 -12.60 0.98
CA ARG A 66 7.11 -11.14 0.94
C ARG A 66 6.90 -10.60 -0.46
N VAL A 67 6.25 -9.44 -0.51
CA VAL A 67 6.03 -8.71 -1.77
C VAL A 67 7.39 -8.23 -2.30
N LYS A 68 7.58 -8.33 -3.61
CA LYS A 68 8.83 -7.86 -4.23
C LYS A 68 8.95 -6.34 -4.12
N LYS A 69 10.17 -5.87 -3.87
CA LYS A 69 10.45 -4.46 -3.62
C LYS A 69 9.88 -3.50 -4.67
N PRO A 70 9.96 -3.77 -5.98
CA PRO A 70 9.39 -2.83 -6.96
C PRO A 70 7.91 -2.53 -6.76
N TYR A 71 7.14 -3.50 -6.31
CA TYR A 71 5.72 -3.28 -6.03
C TYR A 71 5.52 -2.43 -4.77
N ILE A 72 6.39 -2.59 -3.78
CA ILE A 72 6.34 -1.77 -2.57
C ILE A 72 6.66 -0.31 -2.92
N MET A 73 7.65 -0.09 -3.81
CA MET A 73 8.00 1.26 -4.22
C MET A 73 6.85 1.94 -4.96
N LYS A 74 6.12 1.21 -5.80
CA LYS A 74 4.94 1.75 -6.48
C LYS A 74 3.82 2.09 -5.49
N PHE A 75 3.63 1.25 -4.50
CA PHE A 75 2.68 1.52 -3.42
C PHE A 75 3.05 2.80 -2.66
N LEU A 76 4.33 2.94 -2.30
CA LEU A 76 4.80 4.13 -1.58
C LEU A 76 4.63 5.40 -2.41
N ASP A 77 4.91 5.33 -3.71
CA ASP A 77 4.71 6.47 -4.61
C ASP A 77 3.23 6.90 -4.62
N ALA A 78 2.32 5.93 -4.70
CA ALA A 78 0.89 6.22 -4.66
C ALA A 78 0.48 6.83 -3.31
N MET A 79 1.01 6.31 -2.21
CA MET A 79 0.71 6.82 -0.87
C MET A 79 1.24 8.23 -0.68
N GLU A 80 2.39 8.54 -1.28
CA GLU A 80 2.92 9.89 -1.27
C GLU A 80 1.97 10.85 -2.00
N MET A 81 1.49 10.44 -3.17
CA MET A 81 0.58 11.26 -3.98
C MET A 81 -0.75 11.55 -3.29
N VAL A 82 -1.24 10.64 -2.48
CA VAL A 82 -2.52 10.83 -1.76
C VAL A 82 -2.35 11.38 -0.34
N GLY A 83 -1.13 11.72 0.06
CA GLY A 83 -0.88 12.37 1.34
C GLY A 83 -0.79 11.44 2.54
N LEU A 84 -0.60 10.13 2.31
CA LEU A 84 -0.46 9.16 3.40
C LEU A 84 0.99 8.77 3.69
N TYR A 85 1.93 9.29 2.93
CA TYR A 85 3.36 9.03 3.12
C TYR A 85 4.15 10.25 2.71
N ASP A 86 5.14 10.61 3.53
CA ASP A 86 6.07 11.70 3.22
C ASP A 86 7.49 11.22 3.50
N PRO A 87 8.26 10.87 2.43
CA PRO A 87 9.62 10.35 2.61
C PRO A 87 10.57 11.36 3.25
N LYS A 88 10.22 12.65 3.22
CA LYS A 88 11.10 13.71 3.76
C LYS A 88 10.89 13.95 5.26
N SER A 89 9.73 13.57 5.82
CA SER A 89 9.46 13.78 7.23
C SER A 89 9.81 12.55 8.07
N ASP A 90 10.36 11.54 7.44
CA ASP A 90 10.74 10.28 8.12
C ASP A 90 12.28 10.05 8.12
#